data_86418285e489cd7a868921eea7c0e9cf
#
_entry.id   86418285e489cd7a868921eea7c0e9cf
#
_cell.length_a   1.000
_cell.length_b   1.000
_cell.length_c   1.000
_cell.angle_alpha   90.00
_cell.angle_beta   90.00
_cell.angle_gamma   90.00
#
_symmetry.space_group_name_H-M   'P 1'
#
loop_
_entity.id
_entity.type
_entity.pdbx_description
1 polymer ?
#
loop_
_entity_poly.entity_id
_entity_poly.type
_entity_poly.pdbx_seq_one_letter_code
_entity_poly.pdbx_strand_id
1 'polypeptide(L)'
;MIAQNRSKHIGVHSGLSNKLSTINLPMEILRHELADHGVDAELAYDIIHEHLMLDGNSRLNLATFVSTWMEPQARRLMEECADKNMIDKDEYPQTAEIEERCLKILANLWHAPDPDAAIGTSTTGSSEACMLAGLVMRWHWRQQRRSQGKDTNRPNLVMGTNTQICWEKFCVYFDVEPRLVPIKPHRLQLSASEAVALCDEHTIGVIGILGSNFDGSYEPIEELQQLLDGLQEHSGLNIPIHVDGASGAFVAPFNSPQLIWDFQLERVVSINCSGHKYGGVLPGVGWILWRTSEQLPEELRFNVNYLGGNMPTIGLNFSRPGAQVIGQYFNFLHLGRQGFKHRMATLELIACHLADGINRLKPLTLLSHPRAQLPVFIASLDSSVSNWTVFDLSDKLRERGWMVPAYSMPADCEQLKVLRFVIRSGFSRDMADQLLADIERAVEWFESLTAPMPRPIEASPGFHH
;
A
#
# COMPACT_ATOMS: atom_id res chain seq x y z
N MET A 1 3.17 3.77 52.04
CA MET A 1 4.52 3.73 51.44
C MET A 1 4.41 3.45 49.95
N ILE A 2 3.64 4.28 49.20
CA ILE A 2 3.51 4.28 47.72
C ILE A 2 3.26 5.73 47.31
N ALA A 3 4.33 6.52 47.25
CA ALA A 3 4.31 7.86 46.68
C ALA A 3 5.73 8.43 46.60
N GLN A 4 6.59 7.85 45.80
CA GLN A 4 7.88 8.46 45.39
C GLN A 4 8.45 7.72 44.17
N ASN A 5 7.92 7.97 43.00
CA ASN A 5 8.61 7.73 41.70
C ASN A 5 7.84 8.31 40.51
N ARG A 6 7.41 9.56 40.62
CA ARG A 6 6.79 10.29 39.45
C ARG A 6 7.38 11.70 39.28
N SER A 7 8.68 11.89 39.43
CA SER A 7 9.28 13.20 39.17
C SER A 7 10.70 13.14 38.59
N LYS A 8 10.97 12.23 37.65
CA LYS A 8 12.27 12.19 36.97
C LYS A 8 12.21 12.35 35.45
N HIS A 9 11.07 12.73 34.87
CA HIS A 9 10.96 12.93 33.41
C HIS A 9 10.62 14.36 32.96
N ILE A 10 10.79 15.37 33.83
CA ILE A 10 10.57 16.78 33.44
C ILE A 10 11.83 17.59 33.76
N GLY A 11 12.97 17.17 33.27
CA GLY A 11 14.23 17.86 33.53
C GLY A 11 15.26 17.85 32.42
N VAL A 12 14.93 17.32 31.23
CA VAL A 12 15.92 17.07 30.17
C VAL A 12 15.98 18.18 29.11
N HIS A 13 14.98 19.04 29.01
CA HIS A 13 14.95 20.06 27.95
C HIS A 13 15.79 21.32 28.18
N SER A 14 16.38 21.54 29.36
CA SER A 14 17.23 22.68 29.58
C SER A 14 18.74 22.45 29.42
N GLY A 15 19.13 21.18 29.18
CA GLY A 15 20.54 20.81 29.04
C GLY A 15 21.11 20.85 27.61
N LEU A 16 20.24 20.73 26.61
CA LEU A 16 20.65 20.61 25.19
C LEU A 16 21.30 21.87 24.65
N SER A 17 20.71 23.04 24.89
CA SER A 17 21.21 24.34 24.40
C SER A 17 22.65 24.64 24.85
N ASN A 18 23.05 24.12 26.02
CA ASN A 18 24.40 24.30 26.54
C ASN A 18 25.41 23.25 26.04
N LYS A 19 24.98 22.07 25.68
CA LYS A 19 25.89 21.03 25.13
C LYS A 19 26.22 21.28 23.67
N LEU A 20 25.24 21.64 22.86
CA LEU A 20 25.45 21.96 21.43
C LEU A 20 26.30 23.22 21.22
N SER A 21 26.22 24.22 22.13
CA SER A 21 27.05 25.44 22.05
C SER A 21 28.52 25.21 22.39
N THR A 22 28.89 24.08 22.97
CA THR A 22 30.28 23.75 23.35
C THR A 22 30.97 22.78 22.39
N ILE A 23 30.25 22.23 21.38
CA ILE A 23 30.82 21.31 20.41
C ILE A 23 31.11 22.09 19.12
N ASN A 24 32.36 22.50 18.91
CA ASN A 24 32.87 23.00 17.63
C ASN A 24 33.04 21.86 16.60
N LEU A 25 32.07 20.96 16.46
CA LEU A 25 32.03 20.03 15.33
C LEU A 25 31.39 20.79 14.16
N PRO A 26 32.09 20.96 13.03
CA PRO A 26 31.47 21.52 11.84
C PRO A 26 30.33 20.58 11.43
N MET A 27 29.07 21.03 11.53
CA MET A 27 27.89 20.28 11.12
C MET A 27 27.97 19.76 9.66
N GLU A 28 28.83 20.36 8.82
CA GLU A 28 29.12 19.92 7.47
C GLU A 28 29.80 18.55 7.41
N ILE A 29 30.70 18.24 8.35
CA ILE A 29 31.42 16.94 8.38
C ILE A 29 30.42 15.81 8.62
N LEU A 30 29.45 15.98 9.51
CA LEU A 30 28.45 14.95 9.81
C LEU A 30 27.45 14.68 8.65
N ARG A 31 27.45 15.53 7.61
CA ARG A 31 26.55 15.37 6.46
C ARG A 31 27.16 14.60 5.30
N HIS A 32 28.46 14.62 5.15
CA HIS A 32 29.13 14.17 3.92
C HIS A 32 30.26 13.18 4.15
N GLU A 33 30.82 13.12 5.36
CA GLU A 33 31.97 12.29 5.68
C GLU A 33 31.76 11.55 6.99
N LEU A 34 32.36 10.38 7.09
CA LEU A 34 32.46 9.68 8.37
C LEU A 34 33.53 10.39 9.20
N ALA A 35 33.14 10.96 10.33
CA ALA A 35 34.07 11.64 11.23
C ALA A 35 35.09 10.67 11.81
N ASP A 36 36.34 11.12 12.00
CA ASP A 36 37.40 10.32 12.64
C ASP A 36 37.05 9.87 14.06
N HIS A 37 36.26 10.65 14.75
CA HIS A 37 35.77 10.36 16.10
C HIS A 37 34.26 10.47 16.15
N GLY A 38 33.62 9.48 16.77
CA GLY A 38 32.17 9.50 17.02
C GLY A 38 31.79 10.50 18.09
N VAL A 39 30.48 10.73 18.21
CA VAL A 39 29.89 11.47 19.31
C VAL A 39 29.26 10.52 20.33
N ASP A 40 28.98 11.01 21.52
CA ASP A 40 28.20 10.30 22.52
C ASP A 40 26.83 9.88 21.98
N ALA A 41 26.31 8.70 22.43
CA ALA A 41 25.06 8.14 21.91
C ALA A 41 23.83 9.04 22.18
N GLU A 42 23.78 9.70 23.34
CA GLU A 42 22.71 10.65 23.66
C GLU A 42 22.75 11.88 22.75
N LEU A 43 23.96 12.38 22.47
CA LEU A 43 24.13 13.50 21.54
C LEU A 43 23.75 13.13 20.12
N ALA A 44 24.12 11.90 19.67
CA ALA A 44 23.70 11.40 18.36
C ALA A 44 22.17 11.27 18.27
N TYR A 45 21.54 10.76 19.33
CA TYR A 45 20.08 10.71 19.43
C TYR A 45 19.46 12.09 19.34
N ASP A 46 19.93 13.04 20.12
CA ASP A 46 19.40 14.40 20.18
C ASP A 46 19.51 15.11 18.81
N ILE A 47 20.66 15.00 18.14
CA ILE A 47 20.87 15.59 16.81
C ILE A 47 19.87 15.00 15.78
N ILE A 48 19.71 13.68 15.76
CA ILE A 48 18.80 13.01 14.82
C ILE A 48 17.35 13.37 15.17
N HIS A 49 16.98 13.34 16.44
CA HIS A 49 15.64 13.65 16.90
C HIS A 49 15.20 15.07 16.54
N GLU A 50 16.13 16.07 16.68
CA GLU A 50 15.85 17.45 16.28
C GLU A 50 15.63 17.58 14.77
N HIS A 51 16.40 16.87 13.94
CA HIS A 51 16.17 16.86 12.49
C HIS A 51 14.80 16.28 12.14
N LEU A 52 14.37 15.20 12.81
CA LEU A 52 13.08 14.55 12.60
C LEU A 52 11.88 15.41 13.04
N MET A 53 12.10 16.45 13.87
CA MET A 53 11.02 17.42 14.22
C MET A 53 10.51 18.23 13.02
N LEU A 54 11.27 18.28 11.93
CA LEU A 54 10.85 18.92 10.68
C LEU A 54 9.95 18.03 9.82
N ASP A 55 9.83 16.74 10.15
CA ASP A 55 8.92 15.83 9.47
C ASP A 55 7.46 16.17 9.80
N GLY A 56 6.57 15.89 8.84
CA GLY A 56 5.14 16.11 9.03
C GLY A 56 4.53 15.18 10.11
N ASN A 57 3.47 15.67 10.74
CA ASN A 57 2.71 14.86 11.68
C ASN A 57 1.99 13.71 10.94
N SER A 58 2.39 12.49 11.22
CA SER A 58 1.86 11.28 10.58
C SER A 58 0.33 11.10 10.75
N ARG A 59 -0.28 11.65 11.79
CA ARG A 59 -1.74 11.62 12.00
C ARG A 59 -2.51 12.55 11.06
N LEU A 60 -1.88 13.64 10.61
CA LEU A 60 -2.47 14.62 9.67
C LEU A 60 -2.20 14.25 8.21
N ASN A 61 -1.55 13.11 7.97
CA ASN A 61 -1.18 12.66 6.63
C ASN A 61 -2.31 11.80 6.03
N LEU A 62 -3.05 12.35 5.09
CA LEU A 62 -4.08 11.66 4.30
C LEU A 62 -3.56 11.24 2.92
N ALA A 63 -2.24 11.38 2.65
CA ALA A 63 -1.62 10.97 1.39
C ALA A 63 -1.23 9.49 1.38
N THR A 64 -0.77 8.95 2.50
CA THR A 64 -0.26 7.59 2.57
C THR A 64 -1.32 6.56 2.93
N PHE A 65 -1.24 5.40 2.29
CA PHE A 65 -2.00 4.19 2.69
C PHE A 65 -1.33 3.44 3.85
N VAL A 66 -0.05 3.69 4.09
CA VAL A 66 0.74 2.98 5.09
C VAL A 66 0.28 3.34 6.50
N SER A 67 0.17 2.33 7.37
CA SER A 67 -0.20 2.51 8.78
C SER A 67 0.82 3.36 9.51
N THR A 68 0.33 4.36 10.24
CA THR A 68 1.14 5.23 11.10
C THR A 68 0.78 5.07 12.58
N TRP A 69 -0.16 4.19 12.87
CA TRP A 69 -0.64 3.91 14.22
C TRP A 69 -0.73 2.41 14.50
N MET A 70 -0.29 1.98 15.65
CA MET A 70 -0.45 0.64 16.20
C MET A 70 -0.70 0.72 17.70
N GLU A 71 -1.29 -0.33 18.26
CA GLU A 71 -1.42 -0.52 19.71
C GLU A 71 -0.04 -0.45 20.41
N PRO A 72 0.07 0.22 21.58
CA PRO A 72 1.33 0.32 22.30
C PRO A 72 1.98 -1.05 22.61
N GLN A 73 1.15 -2.07 22.88
CA GLN A 73 1.62 -3.44 23.14
C GLN A 73 2.25 -4.06 21.90
N ALA A 74 1.67 -3.83 20.72
CA ALA A 74 2.23 -4.29 19.45
C ALA A 74 3.59 -3.63 19.15
N ARG A 75 3.69 -2.31 19.39
CA ARG A 75 4.97 -1.57 19.22
C ARG A 75 6.05 -2.11 20.13
N ARG A 76 5.74 -2.31 21.41
CA ARG A 76 6.69 -2.89 22.38
C ARG A 76 7.13 -4.29 21.97
N LEU A 77 6.18 -5.15 21.51
CA LEU A 77 6.51 -6.48 21.03
C LEU A 77 7.40 -6.46 19.79
N MET A 78 7.16 -5.54 18.86
CA MET A 78 8.00 -5.36 17.67
C MET A 78 9.41 -4.87 18.04
N GLU A 79 9.55 -3.98 19.02
CA GLU A 79 10.84 -3.53 19.55
C GLU A 79 11.62 -4.69 20.19
N GLU A 80 10.97 -5.51 21.03
CA GLU A 80 11.54 -6.72 21.65
C GLU A 80 11.98 -7.77 20.60
N CYS A 81 11.41 -7.73 19.39
CA CYS A 81 11.67 -8.66 18.30
C CYS A 81 12.43 -8.03 17.10
N ALA A 82 13.04 -6.85 17.28
CA ALA A 82 13.75 -6.15 16.23
C ALA A 82 14.97 -6.91 15.68
N ASP A 83 15.51 -7.84 16.45
CA ASP A 83 16.62 -8.74 16.11
C ASP A 83 16.21 -9.94 15.24
N LYS A 84 14.91 -10.21 15.06
CA LYS A 84 14.42 -11.39 14.33
C LYS A 84 14.56 -11.22 12.83
N ASN A 85 15.27 -12.16 12.20
CA ASN A 85 15.45 -12.22 10.75
C ASN A 85 14.66 -13.41 10.18
N MET A 86 13.79 -13.17 9.20
CA MET A 86 12.88 -14.18 8.67
C MET A 86 13.57 -15.32 7.89
N ILE A 87 14.80 -15.12 7.44
CA ILE A 87 15.53 -16.20 6.75
C ILE A 87 16.10 -17.21 7.74
N ASP A 88 16.38 -16.81 8.97
CA ASP A 88 17.04 -17.64 9.98
C ASP A 88 15.99 -18.49 10.73
N LYS A 89 15.30 -19.38 9.99
CA LYS A 89 14.17 -20.17 10.52
C LYS A 89 14.60 -21.19 11.56
N ASP A 90 15.82 -21.67 11.49
CA ASP A 90 16.39 -22.60 12.46
C ASP A 90 16.70 -21.91 13.79
N GLU A 91 17.19 -20.69 13.74
CA GLU A 91 17.48 -19.85 14.90
C GLU A 91 16.19 -19.27 15.51
N TYR A 92 15.20 -18.91 14.66
CA TYR A 92 13.93 -18.33 15.08
C TYR A 92 12.71 -19.18 14.65
N PRO A 93 12.60 -20.45 15.08
CA PRO A 93 11.55 -21.36 14.65
C PRO A 93 10.15 -20.89 15.01
N GLN A 94 9.98 -20.18 16.13
CA GLN A 94 8.69 -19.62 16.51
C GLN A 94 8.26 -18.45 15.64
N THR A 95 9.20 -17.63 15.16
CA THR A 95 8.91 -16.56 14.20
C THR A 95 8.50 -17.14 12.83
N ALA A 96 9.16 -18.21 12.41
CA ALA A 96 8.80 -18.94 11.18
C ALA A 96 7.39 -19.58 11.29
N GLU A 97 7.07 -20.18 12.44
CA GLU A 97 5.74 -20.72 12.71
C GLU A 97 4.66 -19.62 12.72
N ILE A 98 4.97 -18.45 13.26
CA ILE A 98 4.07 -17.29 13.25
C ILE A 98 3.80 -16.81 11.80
N GLU A 99 4.83 -16.80 10.93
CA GLU A 99 4.65 -16.52 9.50
C GLU A 99 3.65 -17.49 8.87
N GLU A 100 3.84 -18.79 9.10
CA GLU A 100 2.95 -19.82 8.57
C GLU A 100 1.51 -19.68 9.09
N ARG A 101 1.33 -19.39 10.37
CA ARG A 101 0.00 -19.11 10.93
C ARG A 101 -0.66 -17.89 10.27
N CYS A 102 0.08 -16.83 10.00
CA CYS A 102 -0.43 -15.68 9.28
C CYS A 102 -0.89 -16.06 7.85
N LEU A 103 -0.09 -16.86 7.14
CA LEU A 103 -0.45 -17.33 5.79
C LEU A 103 -1.73 -18.16 5.81
N LYS A 104 -1.89 -19.09 6.74
CA LYS A 104 -3.12 -19.88 6.90
C LYS A 104 -4.35 -19.04 7.25
N ILE A 105 -4.18 -18.03 8.11
CA ILE A 105 -5.25 -17.07 8.43
C ILE A 105 -5.69 -16.31 7.18
N LEU A 106 -4.74 -15.86 6.37
CA LEU A 106 -5.02 -15.15 5.12
C LEU A 106 -5.65 -16.07 4.07
N ALA A 107 -5.16 -17.31 3.93
CA ALA A 107 -5.75 -18.31 3.03
C ALA A 107 -7.23 -18.56 3.36
N ASN A 108 -7.55 -18.72 4.65
CA ASN A 108 -8.93 -18.85 5.12
C ASN A 108 -9.76 -17.57 4.86
N LEU A 109 -9.17 -16.39 5.10
CA LEU A 109 -9.85 -15.11 4.91
C LEU A 109 -10.22 -14.88 3.44
N TRP A 110 -9.39 -15.36 2.52
CA TRP A 110 -9.54 -15.19 1.07
C TRP A 110 -10.06 -16.47 0.37
N HIS A 111 -10.73 -17.34 1.11
CA HIS A 111 -11.44 -18.51 0.63
C HIS A 111 -10.59 -19.44 -0.25
N ALA A 112 -9.32 -19.68 0.13
CA ALA A 112 -8.53 -20.71 -0.53
C ALA A 112 -9.26 -22.06 -0.45
N PRO A 113 -9.32 -22.85 -1.53
CA PRO A 113 -10.05 -24.12 -1.56
C PRO A 113 -9.56 -25.11 -0.48
N ASP A 114 -8.27 -25.12 -0.25
CA ASP A 114 -7.62 -25.82 0.85
C ASP A 114 -6.58 -24.87 1.49
N PRO A 115 -6.91 -24.25 2.64
CA PRO A 115 -6.00 -23.34 3.31
C PRO A 115 -4.69 -23.99 3.76
N ASP A 116 -4.65 -25.30 3.97
CA ASP A 116 -3.44 -26.04 4.33
C ASP A 116 -2.54 -26.35 3.12
N ALA A 117 -3.11 -26.40 1.91
CA ALA A 117 -2.39 -26.54 0.66
C ALA A 117 -1.99 -25.22 0.03
N ALA A 118 -2.55 -24.10 0.47
CA ALA A 118 -2.15 -22.77 0.02
C ALA A 118 -0.70 -22.49 0.42
N ILE A 119 0.07 -21.89 -0.49
CA ILE A 119 1.47 -21.53 -0.25
C ILE A 119 1.66 -20.03 -0.35
N GLY A 120 2.59 -19.50 0.41
CA GLY A 120 2.88 -18.07 0.41
C GLY A 120 4.14 -17.71 1.16
N THR A 121 4.39 -16.43 1.27
CA THR A 121 5.47 -15.88 2.10
C THR A 121 5.17 -14.44 2.52
N SER A 122 5.74 -14.04 3.65
CA SER A 122 5.86 -12.62 3.97
C SER A 122 6.86 -11.96 3.02
N THR A 123 6.66 -10.69 2.77
CA THR A 123 7.52 -9.83 1.95
C THR A 123 7.77 -8.52 2.69
N THR A 124 8.66 -7.68 2.21
CA THR A 124 8.89 -6.33 2.77
C THR A 124 7.76 -5.34 2.42
N GLY A 125 6.86 -5.75 1.54
CA GLY A 125 5.70 -4.98 1.10
C GLY A 125 5.11 -5.56 -0.18
N SER A 126 3.96 -5.01 -0.62
CA SER A 126 3.28 -5.48 -1.84
C SER A 126 4.13 -5.37 -3.11
N SER A 127 5.07 -4.44 -3.21
CA SER A 127 5.93 -4.35 -4.40
C SER A 127 6.74 -5.63 -4.61
N GLU A 128 7.33 -6.19 -3.56
CA GLU A 128 8.00 -7.50 -3.62
C GLU A 128 7.00 -8.62 -3.91
N ALA A 129 5.84 -8.59 -3.29
CA ALA A 129 4.78 -9.57 -3.50
C ALA A 129 4.28 -9.59 -4.97
N CYS A 130 4.08 -8.42 -5.58
CA CYS A 130 3.73 -8.28 -7.00
C CYS A 130 4.84 -8.82 -7.93
N MET A 131 6.12 -8.54 -7.61
CA MET A 131 7.25 -9.09 -8.36
C MET A 131 7.24 -10.63 -8.35
N LEU A 132 7.02 -11.24 -7.18
CA LEU A 132 6.92 -12.69 -7.04
C LEU A 132 5.73 -13.26 -7.81
N ALA A 133 4.55 -12.63 -7.72
CA ALA A 133 3.37 -13.03 -8.46
C ALA A 133 3.61 -13.01 -9.98
N GLY A 134 4.14 -11.92 -10.50
CA GLY A 134 4.46 -11.77 -11.91
C GLY A 134 5.51 -12.78 -12.38
N LEU A 135 6.54 -13.05 -11.58
CA LEU A 135 7.55 -14.07 -11.86
C LEU A 135 6.93 -15.45 -11.98
N VAL A 136 6.06 -15.84 -11.07
CA VAL A 136 5.37 -17.13 -11.10
C VAL A 136 4.49 -17.26 -12.34
N MET A 137 3.69 -16.25 -12.67
CA MET A 137 2.87 -16.24 -13.90
C MET A 137 3.74 -16.35 -15.15
N ARG A 138 4.84 -15.58 -15.24
CA ARG A 138 5.79 -15.65 -16.36
C ARG A 138 6.44 -17.03 -16.49
N TRP A 139 6.75 -17.68 -15.35
CA TRP A 139 7.38 -18.99 -15.35
C TRP A 139 6.42 -20.09 -15.83
N HIS A 140 5.16 -20.09 -15.39
CA HIS A 140 4.12 -21.01 -15.85
C HIS A 140 3.85 -20.84 -17.35
N TRP A 141 3.65 -19.62 -17.82
CA TRP A 141 3.50 -19.33 -19.24
C TRP A 141 4.71 -19.87 -20.04
N ARG A 142 5.92 -19.61 -19.58
CA ARG A 142 7.15 -20.09 -20.22
C ARG A 142 7.25 -21.62 -20.27
N GLN A 143 6.92 -22.32 -19.18
CA GLN A 143 6.89 -23.78 -19.14
C GLN A 143 5.84 -24.36 -20.09
N GLN A 144 4.64 -23.80 -20.10
CA GLN A 144 3.56 -24.23 -21.00
C GLN A 144 3.96 -24.05 -22.47
N ARG A 145 4.52 -22.92 -22.85
CA ARG A 145 4.97 -22.72 -24.23
C ARG A 145 6.10 -23.68 -24.64
N ARG A 146 7.06 -23.90 -23.77
CA ARG A 146 8.14 -24.88 -24.00
C ARG A 146 7.63 -26.31 -24.19
N SER A 147 6.67 -26.73 -23.38
CA SER A 147 6.06 -28.06 -23.51
C SER A 147 5.32 -28.23 -24.85
N GLN A 148 4.89 -27.14 -25.48
CA GLN A 148 4.26 -27.09 -26.79
C GLN A 148 5.27 -26.89 -27.94
N GLY A 149 6.57 -26.79 -27.66
CA GLY A 149 7.58 -26.49 -28.67
C GLY A 149 7.52 -25.06 -29.25
N LYS A 150 6.86 -24.13 -28.55
CA LYS A 150 6.71 -22.73 -28.95
C LYS A 150 7.81 -21.87 -28.34
N ASP A 151 8.12 -20.75 -28.98
CA ASP A 151 9.07 -19.76 -28.43
C ASP A 151 8.51 -19.12 -27.14
N THR A 152 9.41 -18.57 -26.33
CA THR A 152 9.09 -17.90 -25.06
C THR A 152 9.50 -16.42 -25.06
N ASN A 153 9.51 -15.82 -26.25
CA ASN A 153 9.84 -14.42 -26.45
C ASN A 153 8.60 -13.54 -26.28
N ARG A 154 8.85 -12.29 -25.92
CA ARG A 154 7.81 -11.24 -25.83
C ARG A 154 6.60 -11.60 -24.98
N PRO A 155 6.78 -12.08 -23.73
CA PRO A 155 5.66 -12.21 -22.80
C PRO A 155 5.01 -10.84 -22.59
N ASN A 156 3.67 -10.81 -22.43
CA ASN A 156 2.95 -9.60 -22.10
C ASN A 156 2.09 -9.77 -20.85
N LEU A 157 1.79 -8.65 -20.19
CA LEU A 157 0.95 -8.57 -19.01
C LEU A 157 -0.15 -7.53 -19.23
N VAL A 158 -1.41 -7.93 -19.08
CA VAL A 158 -2.56 -7.03 -19.24
C VAL A 158 -2.91 -6.39 -17.89
N MET A 159 -3.04 -5.08 -17.86
CA MET A 159 -3.37 -4.32 -16.64
C MET A 159 -3.96 -2.95 -16.98
N GLY A 160 -4.65 -2.30 -16.04
CA GLY A 160 -5.16 -0.94 -16.21
C GLY A 160 -4.06 0.13 -16.16
N THR A 161 -4.28 1.28 -16.80
CA THR A 161 -3.39 2.46 -16.65
C THR A 161 -3.38 3.02 -15.22
N ASN A 162 -4.31 2.59 -14.36
CA ASN A 162 -4.40 2.91 -12.94
C ASN A 162 -3.60 1.95 -12.04
N THR A 163 -2.76 1.09 -12.58
CA THR A 163 -1.88 0.21 -11.78
C THR A 163 -0.81 0.99 -11.02
N GLN A 164 -0.35 0.41 -9.94
CA GLN A 164 0.75 0.98 -9.15
C GLN A 164 2.08 0.74 -9.89
N ILE A 165 3.02 1.69 -9.75
CA ILE A 165 4.34 1.70 -10.42
C ILE A 165 5.15 0.39 -10.27
N CYS A 166 4.86 -0.44 -9.24
CA CYS A 166 5.54 -1.72 -9.09
C CYS A 166 5.30 -2.66 -10.27
N TRP A 167 4.16 -2.59 -10.93
CA TRP A 167 3.86 -3.39 -12.12
C TRP A 167 4.63 -2.92 -13.35
N GLU A 168 4.80 -1.61 -13.51
CA GLU A 168 5.68 -1.06 -14.56
C GLU A 168 7.13 -1.49 -14.32
N LYS A 169 7.60 -1.40 -13.07
CA LYS A 169 8.92 -1.91 -12.68
C LYS A 169 9.05 -3.41 -12.97
N PHE A 170 8.03 -4.21 -12.65
CA PHE A 170 8.02 -5.63 -13.00
C PHE A 170 8.22 -5.84 -14.50
N CYS A 171 7.47 -5.14 -15.33
CA CYS A 171 7.56 -5.24 -16.78
C CYS A 171 8.97 -4.91 -17.28
N VAL A 172 9.56 -3.82 -16.79
CA VAL A 172 10.93 -3.41 -17.16
C VAL A 172 11.97 -4.40 -16.65
N TYR A 173 11.90 -4.82 -15.39
CA TYR A 173 12.95 -5.67 -14.79
C TYR A 173 12.96 -7.09 -15.34
N PHE A 174 11.80 -7.59 -15.76
CA PHE A 174 11.65 -8.96 -16.21
C PHE A 174 11.34 -9.10 -17.70
N ASP A 175 11.54 -8.02 -18.48
CA ASP A 175 11.35 -8.01 -19.93
C ASP A 175 9.97 -8.56 -20.33
N VAL A 176 8.91 -7.94 -19.79
CA VAL A 176 7.50 -8.24 -20.07
C VAL A 176 6.87 -7.01 -20.69
N GLU A 177 6.17 -7.16 -21.82
CA GLU A 177 5.46 -6.08 -22.48
C GLU A 177 4.20 -5.70 -21.68
N PRO A 178 4.06 -4.45 -21.20
CA PRO A 178 2.80 -4.01 -20.59
C PRO A 178 1.74 -3.76 -21.64
N ARG A 179 0.56 -4.36 -21.49
CA ARG A 179 -0.64 -4.07 -22.27
C ARG A 179 -1.62 -3.31 -21.42
N LEU A 180 -1.71 -2.02 -21.63
CA LEU A 180 -2.45 -1.11 -20.79
C LEU A 180 -3.87 -0.91 -21.28
N VAL A 181 -4.83 -1.14 -20.39
CA VAL A 181 -6.25 -0.84 -20.60
C VAL A 181 -6.50 0.58 -20.12
N PRO A 182 -6.97 1.51 -20.97
CA PRO A 182 -7.19 2.90 -20.59
C PRO A 182 -8.34 3.02 -19.58
N ILE A 183 -8.16 3.87 -18.57
CA ILE A 183 -9.26 4.39 -17.77
C ILE A 183 -9.92 5.57 -18.50
N LYS A 184 -11.15 5.93 -18.10
CA LYS A 184 -11.92 7.01 -18.70
C LYS A 184 -12.49 7.91 -17.61
N PRO A 185 -12.76 9.20 -17.85
CA PRO A 185 -13.28 10.11 -16.82
C PRO A 185 -14.55 9.63 -16.10
N HIS A 186 -15.36 8.81 -16.77
CA HIS A 186 -16.58 8.21 -16.22
C HIS A 186 -16.41 6.77 -15.74
N ARG A 187 -15.21 6.19 -15.88
CA ARG A 187 -14.83 4.84 -15.48
C ARG A 187 -13.36 4.80 -15.11
N LEU A 188 -13.06 4.97 -13.86
CA LEU A 188 -11.69 5.00 -13.33
C LEU A 188 -11.10 3.61 -13.06
N GLN A 189 -11.82 2.56 -13.40
CA GLN A 189 -11.45 1.15 -13.26
C GLN A 189 -11.11 0.53 -14.61
N LEU A 190 -10.36 -0.56 -14.58
CA LEU A 190 -10.14 -1.43 -15.73
C LEU A 190 -11.48 -1.91 -16.31
N SER A 191 -11.62 -1.90 -17.62
CA SER A 191 -12.71 -2.60 -18.31
C SER A 191 -12.35 -4.06 -18.54
N ALA A 192 -13.15 -4.97 -18.00
CA ALA A 192 -12.91 -6.40 -18.18
C ALA A 192 -12.93 -6.80 -19.67
N SER A 193 -13.86 -6.26 -20.44
CA SER A 193 -13.96 -6.55 -21.89
C SER A 193 -12.78 -5.99 -22.70
N GLU A 194 -12.33 -4.77 -22.40
CA GLU A 194 -11.14 -4.19 -23.04
C GLU A 194 -9.87 -4.97 -22.64
N ALA A 195 -9.77 -5.44 -21.38
CA ALA A 195 -8.64 -6.25 -20.90
C ALA A 195 -8.56 -7.60 -21.66
N VAL A 196 -9.69 -8.31 -21.76
CA VAL A 196 -9.74 -9.60 -22.45
C VAL A 196 -9.44 -9.45 -23.95
N ALA A 197 -9.85 -8.36 -24.57
CA ALA A 197 -9.52 -8.08 -25.98
C ALA A 197 -8.01 -7.87 -26.24
N LEU A 198 -7.23 -7.52 -25.21
CA LEU A 198 -5.77 -7.39 -25.29
C LEU A 198 -5.02 -8.70 -25.03
N CYS A 199 -5.72 -9.78 -24.61
CA CYS A 199 -5.10 -11.07 -24.32
C CYS A 199 -4.80 -11.86 -25.59
N ASP A 200 -3.63 -12.49 -25.62
CA ASP A 200 -3.21 -13.41 -26.69
C ASP A 200 -2.37 -14.57 -26.10
N GLU A 201 -1.73 -15.35 -26.98
CA GLU A 201 -0.88 -16.48 -26.57
C GLU A 201 0.43 -16.07 -25.89
N HIS A 202 0.78 -14.82 -25.89
CA HIS A 202 1.94 -14.26 -25.18
C HIS A 202 1.56 -13.70 -23.80
N THR A 203 0.28 -13.64 -23.47
CA THR A 203 -0.20 -13.09 -22.21
C THR A 203 0.10 -14.04 -21.04
N ILE A 204 0.88 -13.54 -20.08
CA ILE A 204 1.23 -14.29 -18.86
C ILE A 204 0.14 -14.24 -17.79
N GLY A 205 -0.73 -13.22 -17.84
CA GLY A 205 -1.85 -13.03 -16.93
C GLY A 205 -2.47 -11.66 -17.04
N VAL A 206 -3.53 -11.44 -16.26
CA VAL A 206 -4.20 -10.15 -16.10
C VAL A 206 -4.14 -9.74 -14.63
N ILE A 207 -3.90 -8.45 -14.39
CA ILE A 207 -3.90 -7.87 -13.05
C ILE A 207 -5.27 -7.25 -12.77
N GLY A 208 -5.92 -7.73 -11.71
CA GLY A 208 -7.12 -7.11 -11.16
C GLY A 208 -6.81 -6.37 -9.86
N ILE A 209 -7.08 -5.08 -9.79
CA ILE A 209 -6.78 -4.25 -8.60
C ILE A 209 -7.96 -4.30 -7.64
N LEU A 210 -7.71 -4.73 -6.41
CA LEU A 210 -8.67 -4.62 -5.31
C LEU A 210 -8.29 -3.43 -4.44
N GLY A 211 -8.78 -2.25 -4.79
CA GLY A 211 -8.49 -0.99 -4.12
C GLY A 211 -7.43 -0.13 -4.79
N SER A 212 -7.87 0.59 -5.81
CA SER A 212 -7.04 1.49 -6.60
C SER A 212 -6.35 2.56 -5.74
N ASN A 213 -5.08 2.81 -6.00
CA ASN A 213 -4.32 3.88 -5.36
C ASN A 213 -4.85 5.28 -5.74
N PHE A 214 -5.54 5.41 -6.86
CA PHE A 214 -6.01 6.69 -7.35
C PHE A 214 -7.32 7.12 -6.71
N ASP A 215 -8.30 6.22 -6.60
CA ASP A 215 -9.66 6.58 -6.18
C ASP A 215 -10.28 5.64 -5.14
N GLY A 216 -9.61 4.54 -4.79
CA GLY A 216 -10.07 3.55 -3.81
C GLY A 216 -10.98 2.47 -4.36
N SER A 217 -11.33 2.50 -5.65
CA SER A 217 -12.29 1.58 -6.27
C SER A 217 -11.77 0.14 -6.36
N TYR A 218 -12.71 -0.81 -6.41
CA TYR A 218 -12.45 -2.23 -6.71
C TYR A 218 -12.72 -2.53 -8.17
N GLU A 219 -11.80 -3.20 -8.85
CA GLU A 219 -11.98 -3.63 -10.24
C GLU A 219 -12.91 -4.85 -10.36
N PRO A 220 -13.56 -5.05 -11.52
CA PRO A 220 -14.58 -6.08 -11.73
C PRO A 220 -13.95 -7.47 -11.95
N ILE A 221 -13.32 -8.06 -10.94
CA ILE A 221 -12.54 -9.30 -11.03
C ILE A 221 -13.41 -10.51 -11.40
N GLU A 222 -14.64 -10.56 -10.88
CA GLU A 222 -15.59 -11.61 -11.24
C GLU A 222 -15.99 -11.55 -12.72
N GLU A 223 -16.31 -10.36 -13.26
CA GLU A 223 -16.60 -10.17 -14.67
C GLU A 223 -15.38 -10.52 -15.55
N LEU A 224 -14.18 -10.15 -15.09
CA LEU A 224 -12.93 -10.49 -15.78
C LEU A 224 -12.77 -12.01 -15.91
N GLN A 225 -13.04 -12.78 -14.83
CA GLN A 225 -13.03 -14.25 -14.92
C GLN A 225 -14.03 -14.77 -15.93
N GLN A 226 -15.28 -14.31 -15.87
CA GLN A 226 -16.34 -14.79 -16.79
C GLN A 226 -15.96 -14.57 -18.27
N LEU A 227 -15.39 -13.42 -18.59
CA LEU A 227 -14.95 -13.13 -19.96
C LEU A 227 -13.70 -13.93 -20.36
N LEU A 228 -12.77 -14.20 -19.44
CA LEU A 228 -11.63 -15.08 -19.71
C LEU A 228 -12.03 -16.55 -19.85
N ASP A 229 -13.09 -16.99 -19.17
CA ASP A 229 -13.68 -18.33 -19.38
C ASP A 229 -14.22 -18.46 -20.81
N GLY A 230 -14.96 -17.46 -21.27
CA GLY A 230 -15.42 -17.40 -22.67
C GLY A 230 -14.26 -17.34 -23.67
N LEU A 231 -13.19 -16.60 -23.39
CA LEU A 231 -12.00 -16.57 -24.22
C LEU A 231 -11.37 -17.98 -24.34
N GLN A 232 -11.26 -18.70 -23.24
CA GLN A 232 -10.70 -20.05 -23.22
C GLN A 232 -11.56 -21.04 -24.02
N GLU A 233 -12.89 -20.98 -23.89
CA GLU A 233 -13.81 -21.84 -24.65
C GLU A 233 -13.64 -21.64 -26.17
N HIS A 234 -13.43 -20.41 -26.64
CA HIS A 234 -13.33 -20.10 -28.06
C HIS A 234 -11.92 -20.25 -28.64
N SER A 235 -10.88 -19.97 -27.87
CA SER A 235 -9.49 -19.89 -28.37
C SER A 235 -8.55 -20.93 -27.74
N GLY A 236 -8.95 -21.58 -26.64
CA GLY A 236 -8.07 -22.44 -25.85
C GLY A 236 -7.06 -21.70 -24.97
N LEU A 237 -7.09 -20.37 -24.91
CA LEU A 237 -6.18 -19.55 -24.11
C LEU A 237 -6.59 -19.58 -22.63
N ASN A 238 -5.78 -20.20 -21.79
CA ASN A 238 -5.99 -20.23 -20.35
C ASN A 238 -5.16 -19.13 -19.68
N ILE A 239 -5.76 -17.96 -19.46
CA ILE A 239 -5.10 -16.77 -18.89
C ILE A 239 -5.45 -16.67 -17.39
N PRO A 240 -4.45 -16.63 -16.48
CA PRO A 240 -4.69 -16.48 -15.05
C PRO A 240 -4.93 -15.01 -14.66
N ILE A 241 -5.55 -14.83 -13.49
CA ILE A 241 -5.70 -13.53 -12.83
C ILE A 241 -4.81 -13.49 -11.59
N HIS A 242 -4.08 -12.41 -11.42
CA HIS A 242 -3.52 -12.02 -10.13
C HIS A 242 -4.31 -10.87 -9.53
N VAL A 243 -4.67 -10.97 -8.26
CA VAL A 243 -5.35 -9.90 -7.55
C VAL A 243 -4.33 -9.06 -6.77
N ASP A 244 -4.12 -7.83 -7.24
CA ASP A 244 -3.39 -6.85 -6.45
C ASP A 244 -4.31 -6.25 -5.38
N GLY A 245 -4.34 -6.93 -4.25
CA GLY A 245 -5.09 -6.53 -3.07
C GLY A 245 -4.27 -5.73 -2.06
N ALA A 246 -3.19 -5.03 -2.52
CA ALA A 246 -2.27 -4.29 -1.65
C ALA A 246 -2.97 -3.48 -0.57
N SER A 247 -4.08 -2.85 -0.90
CA SER A 247 -4.91 -2.09 0.04
C SER A 247 -6.21 -2.82 0.39
N GLY A 248 -6.89 -3.41 -0.61
CA GLY A 248 -8.26 -3.93 -0.47
C GLY A 248 -8.39 -5.28 0.19
N ALA A 249 -7.37 -6.15 0.13
CA ALA A 249 -7.49 -7.52 0.66
C ALA A 249 -7.66 -7.61 2.19
N PHE A 250 -7.36 -6.53 2.93
CA PHE A 250 -7.72 -6.38 4.34
C PHE A 250 -8.99 -5.56 4.59
N VAL A 251 -9.64 -5.03 3.54
CA VAL A 251 -10.83 -4.19 3.66
C VAL A 251 -12.07 -4.90 3.11
N ALA A 252 -12.02 -5.40 1.87
CA ALA A 252 -13.13 -6.02 1.17
C ALA A 252 -13.79 -7.18 1.94
N PRO A 253 -13.06 -8.11 2.61
CA PRO A 253 -13.67 -9.19 3.37
C PRO A 253 -14.60 -8.72 4.50
N PHE A 254 -14.48 -7.47 4.93
CA PHE A 254 -15.20 -6.93 6.09
C PHE A 254 -16.27 -5.90 5.73
N ASN A 255 -16.03 -5.03 4.72
CA ASN A 255 -16.99 -4.00 4.33
C ASN A 255 -17.78 -4.35 3.06
N SER A 256 -17.32 -5.32 2.27
CA SER A 256 -17.95 -5.77 1.02
C SER A 256 -17.99 -7.31 0.94
N PRO A 257 -18.53 -8.02 1.97
CA PRO A 257 -18.43 -9.48 2.07
C PRO A 257 -19.18 -10.26 0.96
N GLN A 258 -20.02 -9.58 0.17
CA GLN A 258 -20.71 -10.19 -0.98
C GLN A 258 -19.91 -10.04 -2.29
N LEU A 259 -18.83 -9.24 -2.28
CA LEU A 259 -17.99 -9.07 -3.45
C LEU A 259 -17.15 -10.34 -3.68
N ILE A 260 -17.28 -10.95 -4.83
CA ILE A 260 -16.49 -12.12 -5.22
C ILE A 260 -15.26 -11.62 -5.98
N TRP A 261 -14.07 -11.84 -5.40
CA TRP A 261 -12.83 -11.30 -5.94
C TRP A 261 -11.59 -12.15 -5.67
N ASP A 262 -11.72 -13.12 -4.76
CA ASP A 262 -10.63 -13.89 -4.18
C ASP A 262 -10.54 -15.31 -4.76
N PHE A 263 -9.98 -16.27 -4.02
CA PHE A 263 -9.85 -17.65 -4.43
C PHE A 263 -11.17 -18.40 -4.65
N GLN A 264 -12.34 -17.80 -4.45
CA GLN A 264 -13.61 -18.33 -4.93
C GLN A 264 -13.65 -18.35 -6.47
N LEU A 265 -12.87 -17.51 -7.12
CA LEU A 265 -12.71 -17.44 -8.56
C LEU A 265 -11.56 -18.35 -9.00
N GLU A 266 -11.81 -19.31 -9.89
CA GLU A 266 -10.82 -20.32 -10.27
C GLU A 266 -9.59 -19.75 -10.96
N ARG A 267 -9.75 -18.67 -11.74
CA ARG A 267 -8.64 -18.00 -12.44
C ARG A 267 -7.78 -17.12 -11.55
N VAL A 268 -8.23 -16.83 -10.34
CA VAL A 268 -7.40 -16.12 -9.36
C VAL A 268 -6.37 -17.11 -8.81
N VAL A 269 -5.16 -17.05 -9.35
CA VAL A 269 -4.05 -17.95 -8.99
C VAL A 269 -3.22 -17.43 -7.83
N SER A 270 -3.23 -16.12 -7.62
CA SER A 270 -2.47 -15.48 -6.52
C SER A 270 -3.10 -14.16 -6.09
N ILE A 271 -2.87 -13.82 -4.82
CA ILE A 271 -3.34 -12.60 -4.17
C ILE A 271 -2.20 -12.02 -3.34
N ASN A 272 -1.91 -10.72 -3.48
CA ASN A 272 -1.02 -10.03 -2.56
C ASN A 272 -1.77 -9.03 -1.67
N CYS A 273 -1.18 -8.70 -0.54
CA CYS A 273 -1.61 -7.55 0.27
C CYS A 273 -0.45 -6.90 1.03
N SER A 274 -0.66 -5.66 1.45
CA SER A 274 0.25 -4.97 2.38
C SER A 274 -0.26 -5.07 3.80
N GLY A 275 0.43 -5.85 4.65
CA GLY A 275 0.15 -5.89 6.08
C GLY A 275 0.34 -4.52 6.74
N HIS A 276 1.25 -3.72 6.19
CA HIS A 276 1.55 -2.36 6.67
C HIS A 276 0.58 -1.27 6.14
N LYS A 277 -0.49 -1.65 5.42
CA LYS A 277 -1.61 -0.74 5.08
C LYS A 277 -2.79 -1.01 6.02
N TYR A 278 -3.90 -1.51 5.50
CA TYR A 278 -5.09 -1.81 6.32
C TYR A 278 -4.94 -3.06 7.21
N GLY A 279 -3.89 -3.87 7.05
CA GLY A 279 -3.48 -4.88 8.04
C GLY A 279 -3.01 -4.30 9.36
N GLY A 280 -2.73 -2.98 9.40
CA GLY A 280 -2.51 -2.21 10.62
C GLY A 280 -1.12 -2.38 11.25
N VAL A 281 -0.14 -2.87 10.49
CA VAL A 281 1.27 -2.96 10.94
C VAL A 281 2.06 -1.76 10.44
N LEU A 282 3.09 -1.34 11.16
CA LEU A 282 4.05 -0.33 10.69
C LEU A 282 4.80 -0.81 9.44
N PRO A 283 5.41 0.10 8.64
CA PRO A 283 6.08 -0.24 7.38
C PRO A 283 7.02 -1.43 7.46
N GLY A 284 7.02 -2.29 6.42
CA GLY A 284 7.98 -3.39 6.28
C GLY A 284 7.36 -4.79 6.19
N VAL A 285 6.05 -4.93 5.95
CA VAL A 285 5.42 -6.24 5.71
C VAL A 285 4.37 -6.19 4.61
N GLY A 286 4.45 -7.17 3.73
CA GLY A 286 3.44 -7.57 2.76
C GLY A 286 3.31 -9.08 2.74
N TRP A 287 2.34 -9.56 2.00
CA TRP A 287 2.02 -10.98 1.87
C TRP A 287 1.73 -11.32 0.43
N ILE A 288 2.17 -12.47 -0.01
CA ILE A 288 1.76 -13.11 -1.26
C ILE A 288 1.29 -14.53 -0.95
N LEU A 289 0.14 -14.90 -1.48
CA LEU A 289 -0.40 -16.24 -1.45
C LEU A 289 -0.71 -16.72 -2.85
N TRP A 290 -0.41 -17.98 -3.10
CA TRP A 290 -0.87 -18.73 -4.26
C TRP A 290 -1.93 -19.72 -3.82
N ARG A 291 -2.90 -20.00 -4.70
CA ARG A 291 -4.04 -20.87 -4.46
C ARG A 291 -3.64 -22.25 -3.93
N THR A 292 -2.64 -22.87 -4.56
CA THR A 292 -2.08 -24.16 -4.17
C THR A 292 -0.57 -24.17 -4.33
N SER A 293 0.09 -25.17 -3.74
CA SER A 293 1.54 -25.34 -3.83
C SER A 293 2.03 -25.63 -5.25
N GLU A 294 1.18 -26.18 -6.13
CA GLU A 294 1.52 -26.44 -7.53
C GLU A 294 1.63 -25.14 -8.35
N GLN A 295 1.02 -24.06 -7.87
CA GLN A 295 1.17 -22.74 -8.50
C GLN A 295 2.59 -22.16 -8.36
N LEU A 296 3.42 -22.69 -7.45
CA LEU A 296 4.78 -22.23 -7.28
C LEU A 296 5.77 -23.20 -7.98
N PRO A 297 6.37 -22.80 -9.13
CA PRO A 297 7.35 -23.60 -9.85
C PRO A 297 8.54 -24.02 -8.97
N GLU A 298 9.02 -25.25 -9.17
CA GLU A 298 10.14 -25.79 -8.39
C GLU A 298 11.42 -24.94 -8.55
N GLU A 299 11.63 -24.40 -9.74
CA GLU A 299 12.79 -23.55 -10.07
C GLU A 299 12.81 -22.20 -9.32
N LEU A 300 11.68 -21.81 -8.74
CA LEU A 300 11.57 -20.61 -7.90
C LEU A 300 11.62 -20.92 -6.40
N ARG A 301 11.84 -22.19 -6.03
CA ARG A 301 12.07 -22.65 -4.66
C ARG A 301 13.55 -22.81 -4.42
N PHE A 302 14.13 -21.95 -3.62
CA PHE A 302 15.54 -22.00 -3.29
C PHE A 302 15.74 -22.66 -1.94
N ASN A 303 16.74 -23.53 -1.81
CA ASN A 303 17.08 -24.16 -0.55
C ASN A 303 18.38 -23.57 -0.01
N VAL A 304 18.35 -23.10 1.22
CA VAL A 304 19.51 -22.59 1.96
C VAL A 304 19.89 -23.63 3.00
N ASN A 305 21.16 -24.06 2.99
CA ASN A 305 21.66 -25.14 3.87
C ASN A 305 22.82 -24.72 4.78
N TYR A 306 23.33 -23.50 4.64
CA TYR A 306 24.50 -23.02 5.40
C TYR A 306 24.13 -22.22 6.65
N LEU A 307 22.82 -22.09 6.96
CA LEU A 307 22.29 -21.45 8.17
C LEU A 307 21.81 -22.46 9.23
N GLY A 308 22.29 -23.74 9.17
CA GLY A 308 22.00 -24.76 10.17
C GLY A 308 20.97 -25.81 9.77
N GLY A 309 20.21 -25.63 8.68
CA GLY A 309 19.19 -26.57 8.21
C GLY A 309 18.92 -26.45 6.71
N ASN A 310 17.99 -27.26 6.18
CA ASN A 310 17.50 -27.11 4.81
C ASN A 310 16.27 -26.21 4.82
N MET A 311 16.44 -24.93 4.44
CA MET A 311 15.42 -23.92 4.54
C MET A 311 14.94 -23.51 3.14
N PRO A 312 13.71 -23.90 2.75
CA PRO A 312 13.14 -23.41 1.50
C PRO A 312 12.79 -21.92 1.64
N THR A 313 13.16 -21.14 0.64
CA THR A 313 12.81 -19.73 0.50
C THR A 313 12.33 -19.41 -0.90
N ILE A 314 11.35 -18.52 -1.01
CA ILE A 314 10.78 -18.03 -2.26
C ILE A 314 10.85 -16.51 -2.35
N GLY A 315 11.25 -15.81 -1.28
CA GLY A 315 11.36 -14.35 -1.23
C GLY A 315 12.45 -13.82 -2.17
N LEU A 316 12.26 -12.64 -2.73
CA LEU A 316 13.28 -11.92 -3.48
C LEU A 316 14.40 -11.43 -2.55
N ASN A 317 14.02 -10.96 -1.37
CA ASN A 317 14.95 -10.51 -0.35
C ASN A 317 15.36 -11.68 0.54
N PHE A 318 16.66 -11.78 0.82
CA PHE A 318 17.21 -12.81 1.70
C PHE A 318 16.89 -12.47 3.16
N SER A 319 17.57 -11.49 3.74
CA SER A 319 17.26 -11.00 5.09
C SER A 319 16.05 -10.09 5.09
N ARG A 320 15.11 -10.36 6.00
CA ARG A 320 13.86 -9.59 6.14
C ARG A 320 13.51 -9.46 7.61
N PRO A 321 12.90 -8.33 8.05
CA PRO A 321 12.55 -8.13 9.45
C PRO A 321 11.41 -9.07 9.88
N GLY A 322 11.59 -9.78 10.98
CA GLY A 322 10.57 -10.63 11.59
C GLY A 322 9.60 -9.88 12.51
N ALA A 323 10.02 -8.76 13.07
CA ALA A 323 9.17 -7.96 13.97
C ALA A 323 7.83 -7.57 13.35
N GLN A 324 7.80 -7.24 12.04
CA GLN A 324 6.57 -6.87 11.34
C GLN A 324 5.62 -8.05 11.15
N VAL A 325 6.15 -9.26 10.92
CA VAL A 325 5.36 -10.50 10.85
C VAL A 325 4.71 -10.78 12.21
N ILE A 326 5.46 -10.62 13.28
CA ILE A 326 4.96 -10.75 14.66
C ILE A 326 3.89 -9.68 14.93
N GLY A 327 4.09 -8.44 14.49
CA GLY A 327 3.11 -7.36 14.59
C GLY A 327 1.81 -7.67 13.83
N GLN A 328 1.90 -8.33 12.66
CA GLN A 328 0.72 -8.79 11.94
C GLN A 328 -0.06 -9.86 12.70
N TYR A 329 0.63 -10.84 13.24
CA TYR A 329 0.00 -11.88 14.04
C TYR A 329 -0.64 -11.34 15.31
N PHE A 330 0.02 -10.36 15.97
CA PHE A 330 -0.60 -9.63 17.08
C PHE A 330 -1.94 -9.03 16.68
N ASN A 331 -2.03 -8.35 15.53
CA ASN A 331 -3.28 -7.77 15.05
C ASN A 331 -4.35 -8.84 14.78
N PHE A 332 -3.98 -10.00 14.25
CA PHE A 332 -4.91 -11.10 14.04
C PHE A 332 -5.50 -11.62 15.37
N LEU A 333 -4.65 -11.80 16.39
CA LEU A 333 -5.07 -12.24 17.70
C LEU A 333 -5.89 -11.18 18.45
N HIS A 334 -5.41 -9.93 18.45
CA HIS A 334 -6.01 -8.84 19.20
C HIS A 334 -7.38 -8.44 18.65
N LEU A 335 -7.50 -8.32 17.34
CA LEU A 335 -8.73 -7.86 16.69
C LEU A 335 -9.69 -9.01 16.42
N GLY A 336 -9.19 -10.14 15.96
CA GLY A 336 -10.02 -11.18 15.39
C GLY A 336 -10.91 -10.67 14.26
N ARG A 337 -11.79 -11.50 13.72
CA ARG A 337 -12.70 -11.13 12.63
C ARG A 337 -13.61 -9.95 13.00
N GLN A 338 -14.13 -9.91 14.22
CA GLN A 338 -15.04 -8.85 14.64
C GLN A 338 -14.34 -7.50 14.83
N GLY A 339 -13.11 -7.50 15.37
CA GLY A 339 -12.32 -6.29 15.53
C GLY A 339 -11.93 -5.69 14.18
N PHE A 340 -11.52 -6.51 13.20
CA PHE A 340 -11.28 -6.05 11.83
C PHE A 340 -12.55 -5.47 11.20
N LYS A 341 -13.70 -6.17 11.30
CA LYS A 341 -14.99 -5.69 10.81
C LYS A 341 -15.37 -4.34 11.41
N HIS A 342 -15.25 -4.21 12.74
CA HIS A 342 -15.54 -2.94 13.43
C HIS A 342 -14.59 -1.82 12.98
N ARG A 343 -13.29 -2.12 12.87
CA ARG A 343 -12.27 -1.16 12.41
C ARG A 343 -12.59 -0.67 11.00
N MET A 344 -12.85 -1.57 10.04
CA MET A 344 -13.13 -1.19 8.65
C MET A 344 -14.45 -0.42 8.52
N ALA A 345 -15.49 -0.82 9.23
CA ALA A 345 -16.76 -0.08 9.28
C ALA A 345 -16.58 1.36 9.85
N THR A 346 -15.75 1.50 10.89
CA THR A 346 -15.45 2.82 11.47
C THR A 346 -14.71 3.71 10.47
N LEU A 347 -13.72 3.17 9.76
CA LEU A 347 -12.97 3.93 8.75
C LEU A 347 -13.87 4.34 7.58
N GLU A 348 -14.75 3.45 7.12
CA GLU A 348 -15.74 3.77 6.09
C GLU A 348 -16.69 4.86 6.53
N LEU A 349 -17.22 4.80 7.75
CA LEU A 349 -18.11 5.84 8.30
C LEU A 349 -17.43 7.21 8.37
N ILE A 350 -16.17 7.27 8.79
CA ILE A 350 -15.39 8.52 8.83
C ILE A 350 -15.13 9.03 7.41
N ALA A 351 -14.78 8.15 6.50
CA ALA A 351 -14.53 8.49 5.09
C ALA A 351 -15.80 9.02 4.42
N CYS A 352 -16.94 8.34 4.59
CA CYS A 352 -18.24 8.80 4.07
C CYS A 352 -18.61 10.16 4.65
N HIS A 353 -18.44 10.37 5.97
CA HIS A 353 -18.72 11.65 6.59
C HIS A 353 -17.90 12.80 5.99
N LEU A 354 -16.57 12.56 5.81
CA LEU A 354 -15.69 13.57 5.21
C LEU A 354 -16.06 13.82 3.74
N ALA A 355 -16.33 12.76 2.97
CA ALA A 355 -16.74 12.85 1.57
C ALA A 355 -18.06 13.63 1.42
N ASP A 356 -19.09 13.30 2.21
CA ASP A 356 -20.37 14.00 2.21
C ASP A 356 -20.21 15.48 2.63
N GLY A 357 -19.30 15.76 3.58
CA GLY A 357 -18.93 17.11 3.98
C GLY A 357 -18.33 17.90 2.80
N ILE A 358 -17.32 17.36 2.15
CA ILE A 358 -16.64 17.99 1.01
C ILE A 358 -17.62 18.19 -0.16
N ASN A 359 -18.51 17.24 -0.43
CA ASN A 359 -19.48 17.37 -1.52
C ASN A 359 -20.50 18.51 -1.32
N ARG A 360 -20.66 18.98 -0.10
CA ARG A 360 -21.48 20.18 0.20
C ARG A 360 -20.71 21.49 0.04
N LEU A 361 -19.39 21.44 0.04
CA LEU A 361 -18.54 22.62 -0.10
C LEU A 361 -18.33 22.95 -1.58
N LYS A 362 -19.11 23.90 -2.10
CA LYS A 362 -18.84 24.43 -3.45
C LYS A 362 -17.51 25.20 -3.43
N PRO A 363 -16.68 25.11 -4.46
CA PRO A 363 -16.89 24.46 -5.77
C PRO A 363 -16.29 23.04 -5.88
N LEU A 364 -16.17 22.29 -4.78
CA LEU A 364 -15.65 20.92 -4.80
C LEU A 364 -16.72 19.93 -5.29
N THR A 365 -16.29 18.92 -6.05
CA THR A 365 -17.14 17.84 -6.58
C THR A 365 -16.45 16.49 -6.35
N LEU A 366 -17.18 15.54 -5.76
CA LEU A 366 -16.68 14.17 -5.60
C LEU A 366 -16.65 13.44 -6.95
N LEU A 367 -15.55 12.74 -7.24
CA LEU A 367 -15.43 11.84 -8.38
C LEU A 367 -15.56 10.37 -7.97
N SER A 368 -15.27 10.03 -6.71
CA SER A 368 -15.54 8.70 -6.12
C SER A 368 -16.09 8.86 -4.70
N HIS A 369 -16.82 7.84 -4.23
CA HIS A 369 -17.38 7.81 -2.88
C HIS A 369 -16.91 6.55 -2.14
N PRO A 370 -16.48 6.65 -0.87
CA PRO A 370 -15.81 5.54 -0.16
C PRO A 370 -16.76 4.43 0.33
N ARG A 371 -18.03 4.40 -0.10
CA ARG A 371 -19.00 3.38 0.33
C ARG A 371 -18.77 2.08 -0.43
N ALA A 372 -18.65 0.96 0.29
CA ALA A 372 -18.44 -0.38 -0.24
C ALA A 372 -17.18 -0.53 -1.12
N GLN A 373 -16.17 0.27 -0.82
CA GLN A 373 -14.82 0.18 -1.42
C GLN A 373 -13.78 0.56 -0.36
N LEU A 374 -12.54 0.90 -0.73
CA LEU A 374 -11.60 1.43 0.26
C LEU A 374 -12.17 2.68 0.93
N PRO A 375 -11.83 2.94 2.21
CA PRO A 375 -12.13 4.22 2.86
C PRO A 375 -11.25 5.35 2.29
N VAL A 376 -11.34 5.50 0.97
CA VAL A 376 -10.58 6.42 0.12
C VAL A 376 -11.53 7.05 -0.88
N PHE A 377 -11.35 8.34 -1.15
CA PHE A 377 -12.12 9.02 -2.18
C PHE A 377 -11.33 10.18 -2.77
N ILE A 378 -11.78 10.64 -3.92
CA ILE A 378 -11.20 11.78 -4.63
C ILE A 378 -12.24 12.85 -4.91
N ALA A 379 -11.80 14.10 -4.88
CA ALA A 379 -12.58 15.27 -5.23
C ALA A 379 -11.80 16.17 -6.22
N SER A 380 -12.51 16.85 -7.10
CA SER A 380 -11.96 17.83 -8.01
C SER A 380 -12.65 19.18 -7.83
N LEU A 381 -12.16 20.21 -8.53
CA LEU A 381 -12.83 21.49 -8.63
C LEU A 381 -13.80 21.49 -9.79
N ASP A 382 -14.90 22.25 -9.62
CA ASP A 382 -15.81 22.59 -10.71
C ASP A 382 -15.05 23.32 -11.83
N SER A 383 -15.38 23.03 -13.09
CA SER A 383 -14.72 23.61 -14.26
C SER A 383 -14.89 25.14 -14.38
N SER A 384 -15.83 25.74 -13.65
CA SER A 384 -16.02 27.19 -13.57
C SER A 384 -14.91 27.90 -12.79
N VAL A 385 -14.16 27.19 -11.94
CA VAL A 385 -13.06 27.77 -11.15
C VAL A 385 -11.83 27.90 -12.01
N SER A 386 -11.34 29.10 -12.20
CA SER A 386 -10.18 29.42 -13.04
C SER A 386 -9.04 30.14 -12.33
N ASN A 387 -9.28 30.69 -11.14
CA ASN A 387 -8.32 31.52 -10.42
C ASN A 387 -7.46 30.77 -9.40
N TRP A 388 -7.79 29.53 -9.08
CA TRP A 388 -7.00 28.62 -8.25
C TRP A 388 -7.22 27.14 -8.65
N THR A 389 -6.44 26.22 -8.08
CA THR A 389 -6.42 24.79 -8.43
C THR A 389 -6.49 23.90 -7.19
N VAL A 390 -6.69 22.59 -7.38
CA VAL A 390 -6.59 21.59 -6.30
C VAL A 390 -5.18 21.56 -5.67
N PHE A 391 -4.13 21.92 -6.44
CA PHE A 391 -2.76 22.02 -5.94
C PHE A 391 -2.63 23.18 -4.94
N ASP A 392 -3.20 24.34 -5.26
CA ASP A 392 -3.22 25.49 -4.36
C ASP A 392 -3.96 25.15 -3.06
N LEU A 393 -5.07 24.40 -3.14
CA LEU A 393 -5.79 23.95 -1.95
C LEU A 393 -4.97 22.97 -1.13
N SER A 394 -4.28 22.02 -1.77
CA SER A 394 -3.35 21.10 -1.10
C SER A 394 -2.27 21.87 -0.33
N ASP A 395 -1.65 22.87 -0.96
CA ASP A 395 -0.63 23.69 -0.33
C ASP A 395 -1.19 24.55 0.81
N LYS A 396 -2.39 25.12 0.64
CA LYS A 396 -3.06 25.88 1.69
C LYS A 396 -3.38 25.03 2.93
N LEU A 397 -3.76 23.79 2.74
CA LEU A 397 -4.01 22.85 3.84
C LEU A 397 -2.70 22.48 4.58
N ARG A 398 -1.55 22.48 3.89
CA ARG A 398 -0.24 22.24 4.52
C ARG A 398 0.14 23.32 5.54
N GLU A 399 -0.32 24.55 5.38
CA GLU A 399 -0.10 25.62 6.37
C GLU A 399 -0.68 25.24 7.76
N ARG A 400 -1.68 24.33 7.76
CA ARG A 400 -2.32 23.77 8.97
C ARG A 400 -1.78 22.40 9.35
N GLY A 401 -0.79 21.88 8.61
CA GLY A 401 -0.19 20.56 8.81
C GLY A 401 -0.89 19.42 8.11
N TRP A 402 -2.01 19.65 7.39
CA TRP A 402 -2.71 18.61 6.67
C TRP A 402 -1.95 18.22 5.39
N MET A 403 -1.68 16.94 5.22
CA MET A 403 -1.08 16.41 3.99
C MET A 403 -2.17 15.72 3.15
N VAL A 404 -2.84 16.51 2.32
CA VAL A 404 -3.85 16.04 1.35
C VAL A 404 -3.24 16.18 -0.04
N PRO A 405 -2.88 15.08 -0.73
CA PRO A 405 -2.19 15.16 -2.01
C PRO A 405 -3.12 15.61 -3.13
N ALA A 406 -2.61 16.48 -3.99
CA ALA A 406 -3.20 16.82 -5.27
C ALA A 406 -2.36 16.23 -6.40
N TYR A 407 -3.00 15.67 -7.42
CA TYR A 407 -2.30 15.09 -8.58
C TYR A 407 -3.22 15.04 -9.81
N SER A 408 -2.60 14.85 -10.98
CA SER A 408 -3.32 14.52 -12.21
C SER A 408 -3.57 13.02 -12.27
N MET A 409 -4.74 12.61 -12.74
CA MET A 409 -5.04 11.20 -12.97
C MET A 409 -4.09 10.59 -14.02
N PRO A 410 -3.97 9.26 -14.09
CA PRO A 410 -3.08 8.58 -15.04
C PRO A 410 -3.39 8.90 -16.52
N ALA A 411 -2.60 8.30 -17.43
CA ALA A 411 -2.76 8.40 -18.86
C ALA A 411 -4.22 8.23 -19.30
N ASP A 412 -4.63 8.99 -20.30
CA ASP A 412 -5.99 9.14 -20.82
C ASP A 412 -6.98 9.91 -19.92
N CYS A 413 -6.57 10.28 -18.69
CA CYS A 413 -7.37 11.07 -17.74
C CYS A 413 -6.58 12.23 -17.10
N GLU A 414 -5.43 12.65 -17.62
CA GLU A 414 -4.52 13.64 -17.03
C GLU A 414 -5.16 15.03 -16.86
N GLN A 415 -6.23 15.31 -17.61
CA GLN A 415 -7.02 16.53 -17.45
C GLN A 415 -7.79 16.57 -16.11
N LEU A 416 -8.07 15.42 -15.52
CA LEU A 416 -8.68 15.32 -14.19
C LEU A 416 -7.62 15.55 -13.13
N LYS A 417 -7.67 16.71 -12.47
CA LYS A 417 -6.83 17.05 -11.33
C LYS A 417 -7.63 16.88 -10.05
N VAL A 418 -7.11 16.12 -9.11
CA VAL A 418 -7.86 15.68 -7.94
C VAL A 418 -7.09 15.88 -6.64
N LEU A 419 -7.85 16.01 -5.56
CA LEU A 419 -7.40 15.78 -4.18
C LEU A 419 -7.80 14.36 -3.78
N ARG A 420 -6.93 13.62 -3.11
CA ARG A 420 -7.23 12.30 -2.58
C ARG A 420 -7.18 12.28 -1.06
N PHE A 421 -8.16 11.63 -0.46
CA PHE A 421 -8.30 11.49 0.97
C PHE A 421 -8.23 10.00 1.35
N VAL A 422 -7.17 9.61 2.06
CA VAL A 422 -6.98 8.24 2.53
C VAL A 422 -7.27 8.19 4.03
N ILE A 423 -8.36 7.54 4.40
CA ILE A 423 -8.75 7.38 5.81
C ILE A 423 -8.22 6.04 6.34
N ARG A 424 -7.48 6.09 7.43
CA ARG A 424 -6.83 4.93 8.05
C ARG A 424 -6.79 5.05 9.57
N SER A 425 -6.40 3.98 10.23
CA SER A 425 -6.33 3.94 11.70
C SER A 425 -5.52 5.11 12.26
N GLY A 426 -6.03 5.74 13.30
CA GLY A 426 -5.47 6.94 13.91
C GLY A 426 -6.08 8.27 13.44
N PHE A 427 -6.91 8.25 12.38
CA PHE A 427 -7.69 9.41 11.94
C PHE A 427 -9.11 9.32 12.52
N SER A 428 -9.48 10.28 13.36
CA SER A 428 -10.76 10.30 14.08
C SER A 428 -11.82 11.11 13.37
N ARG A 429 -13.07 10.98 13.83
CA ARG A 429 -14.19 11.81 13.39
C ARG A 429 -13.92 13.29 13.67
N ASP A 430 -13.42 13.64 14.85
CA ASP A 430 -13.09 15.03 15.21
C ASP A 430 -12.03 15.62 14.28
N MET A 431 -11.05 14.82 13.86
CA MET A 431 -10.06 15.25 12.87
C MET A 431 -10.70 15.49 11.50
N ALA A 432 -11.70 14.69 11.10
CA ALA A 432 -12.43 14.91 9.87
C ALA A 432 -13.22 16.23 9.91
N ASP A 433 -13.87 16.53 11.04
CA ASP A 433 -14.59 17.79 11.23
C ASP A 433 -13.64 19.01 11.22
N GLN A 434 -12.45 18.89 11.83
CA GLN A 434 -11.43 19.93 11.78
C GLN A 434 -10.91 20.14 10.34
N LEU A 435 -10.65 19.06 9.61
CA LEU A 435 -10.22 19.15 8.21
C LEU A 435 -11.29 19.80 7.33
N LEU A 436 -12.59 19.44 7.51
CA LEU A 436 -13.69 20.09 6.81
C LEU A 436 -13.73 21.60 7.05
N ALA A 437 -13.61 22.03 8.30
CA ALA A 437 -13.56 23.44 8.64
C ALA A 437 -12.33 24.16 8.05
N ASP A 438 -11.18 23.47 7.95
CA ASP A 438 -9.98 24.03 7.32
C ASP A 438 -10.12 24.10 5.79
N ILE A 439 -10.76 23.12 5.15
CA ILE A 439 -11.08 23.18 3.71
C ILE A 439 -12.06 24.33 3.43
N GLU A 440 -13.13 24.46 4.21
CA GLU A 440 -14.11 25.54 4.06
C GLU A 440 -13.44 26.93 4.14
N ARG A 441 -12.63 27.17 5.17
CA ARG A 441 -11.86 28.41 5.30
C ARG A 441 -10.89 28.66 4.14
N ALA A 442 -10.26 27.61 3.63
CA ALA A 442 -9.38 27.73 2.48
C ALA A 442 -10.15 28.08 1.21
N VAL A 443 -11.29 27.46 0.97
CA VAL A 443 -12.17 27.75 -0.17
C VAL A 443 -12.68 29.19 -0.09
N GLU A 444 -13.21 29.63 1.07
CA GLU A 444 -13.66 31.03 1.29
C GLU A 444 -12.53 32.02 1.01
N TRP A 445 -11.30 31.71 1.45
CA TRP A 445 -10.15 32.54 1.18
C TRP A 445 -9.85 32.64 -0.32
N PHE A 446 -9.85 31.53 -1.06
CA PHE A 446 -9.64 31.50 -2.51
C PHE A 446 -10.73 32.24 -3.28
N GLU A 447 -11.99 32.14 -2.84
CA GLU A 447 -13.12 32.86 -3.44
C GLU A 447 -13.03 34.37 -3.21
N SER A 448 -12.38 34.83 -2.14
CA SER A 448 -12.14 36.24 -1.85
C SER A 448 -11.03 36.88 -2.70
N LEU A 449 -10.25 36.09 -3.43
CA LEU A 449 -9.12 36.60 -4.23
C LEU A 449 -9.63 37.39 -5.43
N THR A 450 -9.10 38.60 -5.59
CA THR A 450 -9.40 39.49 -6.73
C THR A 450 -8.53 39.22 -7.97
N ALA A 451 -7.47 38.42 -7.81
CA ALA A 451 -6.56 38.00 -8.87
C ALA A 451 -6.26 36.50 -8.79
N PRO A 452 -5.97 35.84 -9.91
CA PRO A 452 -5.57 34.43 -9.88
C PRO A 452 -4.32 34.20 -9.03
N MET A 453 -4.23 33.02 -8.43
CA MET A 453 -3.02 32.56 -7.75
C MET A 453 -1.83 32.57 -8.72
N PRO A 454 -0.64 33.02 -8.27
CA PRO A 454 0.56 32.97 -9.09
C PRO A 454 0.83 31.53 -9.53
N ARG A 455 0.92 31.29 -10.81
CA ARG A 455 1.34 29.97 -11.32
C ARG A 455 2.86 29.89 -11.28
N PRO A 456 3.48 28.88 -10.69
CA PRO A 456 4.89 28.61 -10.90
C PRO A 456 5.13 28.45 -12.40
N ILE A 457 6.25 29.00 -12.90
CA ILE A 457 6.60 28.97 -14.34
C ILE A 457 6.81 27.51 -14.81
N GLU A 458 7.09 26.60 -13.89
CA GLU A 458 7.06 25.14 -14.07
C GLU A 458 6.42 24.54 -12.82
N ALA A 459 5.15 24.25 -12.88
CA ALA A 459 4.56 23.35 -11.90
C ALA A 459 5.13 21.95 -12.19
N SER A 460 6.24 21.62 -11.56
CA SER A 460 6.64 20.22 -11.43
C SER A 460 5.44 19.48 -10.85
N PRO A 461 4.90 18.43 -11.52
CA PRO A 461 3.84 17.65 -10.92
C PRO A 461 4.35 17.11 -9.60
N GLY A 462 3.63 17.42 -8.51
CA GLY A 462 4.05 17.09 -7.16
C GLY A 462 4.33 15.59 -7.00
N PHE A 463 5.32 15.28 -6.17
CA PHE A 463 5.81 13.95 -5.84
C PHE A 463 6.34 13.12 -7.02
N HIS A 464 7.57 13.37 -7.39
CA HIS A 464 8.43 12.35 -7.99
C HIS A 464 8.86 11.40 -6.85
N HIS A 465 8.37 10.16 -6.91
CA HIS A 465 8.93 9.06 -6.12
C HIS A 465 10.19 8.53 -6.76
#